data_20b42c13b1a699e8ab92df3af19edea4
#
_entry.id   20b42c13b1a699e8ab92df3af19edea4
#
_cell.length_a   1.000
_cell.length_b   1.000
_cell.length_c   1.000
_cell.angle_alpha   90.00
_cell.angle_beta   90.00
_cell.angle_gamma   90.00
#
_symmetry.space_group_name_H-M   'P 1'
#
loop_
_entity.id
_entity.type
_entity.pdbx_description
1 polymer ?
#
loop_
_entity_poly.entity_id
_entity_poly.type
_entity_poly.pdbx_seq_one_letter_code
_entity_poly.pdbx_strand_id
1 'polypeptide(L)'
;ITGLVGSEMCIRDSPNRMQQYFQFQVLLKPSPNNIQKLYLKSLESLGVNLKDNDIRFVEDDWESPTLGAWGLGWEVWCNGMEVTQFTYFQQVGGIDCNPVSGEITYGLERIAMLVQDKKNIFDIVWSNCGDTYGDIFLENEIQQSYYNFDFANTEFIKSNFESCEKESKFLIEKRLEIPAYEKCIKASHYFNLLD
;
A
#
# COMPACT_ATOMS: atom_id res chain seq x y z
N ILE A 1 -5.50 -2.83 -8.80
CA ILE A 1 -4.81 -3.92 -8.09
C ILE A 1 -3.35 -3.58 -8.12
N THR A 2 -2.92 -2.87 -7.18
CA THR A 2 -1.50 -2.69 -6.97
C THR A 2 -1.20 -3.19 -5.58
N GLY A 3 -0.56 -4.35 -5.60
CA GLY A 3 -0.04 -4.98 -4.43
C GLY A 3 0.74 -4.02 -3.57
N LEU A 4 0.72 -4.17 -2.42
CA LEU A 4 1.69 -4.57 -1.44
C LEU A 4 3.11 -4.20 -1.84
N VAL A 5 3.40 -2.90 -1.90
CA VAL A 5 4.77 -2.44 -1.97
C VAL A 5 5.04 -1.66 -0.70
N GLY A 6 5.95 -2.15 0.13
CA GLY A 6 6.38 -1.53 1.37
C GLY A 6 5.67 -2.00 2.64
N SER A 7 4.74 -2.96 2.56
CA SER A 7 4.04 -3.48 3.73
C SER A 7 4.48 -4.88 4.17
N GLU A 8 5.34 -5.53 3.41
CA GLU A 8 5.69 -6.95 3.62
C GLU A 8 6.40 -7.18 4.96
N MET A 9 7.27 -6.28 5.40
CA MET A 9 7.95 -6.43 6.70
C MET A 9 7.01 -6.29 7.90
N CYS A 10 5.85 -5.70 7.70
CA CYS A 10 4.95 -5.39 8.79
C CYS A 10 3.76 -6.36 8.95
N ILE A 11 3.55 -7.31 8.02
CA ILE A 11 2.45 -8.30 8.12
C ILE A 11 2.55 -9.13 9.41
N ARG A 12 3.77 -9.39 9.89
CA ARG A 12 3.99 -10.19 11.11
C ARG A 12 3.72 -9.44 12.42
N ASP A 13 3.72 -8.11 12.41
CA ASP A 13 3.78 -7.30 13.63
C ASP A 13 2.49 -6.56 13.98
N SER A 14 1.46 -6.60 13.14
CA SER A 14 0.20 -5.92 13.40
C SER A 14 -1.01 -6.83 13.23
N PRO A 15 -1.88 -6.97 14.25
CA PRO A 15 -3.08 -7.81 14.18
C PRO A 15 -4.15 -7.28 13.21
N ASN A 16 -4.03 -6.06 12.71
CA ASN A 16 -4.98 -5.43 11.78
C ASN A 16 -4.41 -5.31 10.36
N ARG A 17 -3.55 -6.24 9.95
CA ARG A 17 -3.09 -6.31 8.57
C ARG A 17 -3.97 -7.23 7.75
N MET A 18 -4.19 -6.82 6.51
CA MET A 18 -5.10 -7.47 5.58
C MET A 18 -4.42 -7.73 4.25
N GLN A 19 -4.93 -8.73 3.53
CA GLN A 19 -4.51 -9.07 2.16
C GLN A 19 -4.83 -7.95 1.18
N GLN A 20 -5.91 -7.22 1.44
CA GLN A 20 -6.37 -6.10 0.63
C GLN A 20 -6.76 -4.93 1.51
N TYR A 21 -6.40 -3.71 1.12
CA TYR A 21 -6.79 -2.48 1.80
C TYR A 21 -6.94 -1.35 0.78
N PHE A 22 -7.69 -0.33 1.18
CA PHE A 22 -7.94 0.84 0.34
C PHE A 22 -6.97 1.97 0.69
N GLN A 23 -6.43 2.59 -0.35
CA GLN A 23 -5.54 3.74 -0.21
C GLN A 23 -6.12 4.95 -0.94
N PHE A 24 -5.90 6.13 -0.35
CA PHE A 24 -6.05 7.39 -1.05
C PHE A 24 -4.68 8.05 -1.18
N GLN A 25 -4.23 8.25 -2.41
CA GLN A 25 -2.91 8.79 -2.70
C GLN A 25 -3.02 10.23 -3.22
N VAL A 26 -2.18 11.11 -2.66
CA VAL A 26 -2.04 12.51 -3.07
C VAL A 26 -0.61 12.74 -3.49
N LEU A 27 -0.40 13.12 -4.75
CA LEU A 27 0.91 13.46 -5.28
C LEU A 27 1.01 14.97 -5.51
N LEU A 28 1.98 15.61 -4.86
CA LEU A 28 2.26 17.04 -4.98
C LEU A 28 3.62 17.26 -5.64
N LYS A 29 3.63 17.88 -6.81
CA LYS A 29 4.86 18.17 -7.56
C LYS A 29 4.92 19.62 -8.02
N PRO A 30 5.92 20.41 -7.59
CA PRO A 30 6.94 20.07 -6.61
C PRO A 30 6.36 19.84 -5.20
N SER A 31 7.11 19.12 -4.36
CA SER A 31 6.72 18.94 -2.95
C SER A 31 6.70 20.28 -2.23
N PRO A 32 5.58 20.70 -1.61
CA PRO A 32 5.54 21.95 -0.85
C PRO A 32 6.27 21.80 0.49
N ASN A 33 6.94 22.88 0.93
CA ASN A 33 7.71 22.90 2.19
C ASN A 33 6.85 22.65 3.45
N ASN A 34 5.53 22.80 3.35
CA ASN A 34 4.59 22.66 4.46
C ASN A 34 3.68 21.43 4.33
N ILE A 35 4.10 20.40 3.57
CA ILE A 35 3.30 19.22 3.26
C ILE A 35 2.80 18.50 4.53
N GLN A 36 3.62 18.39 5.59
CA GLN A 36 3.20 17.83 6.87
C GLN A 36 2.07 18.63 7.53
N LYS A 37 2.11 19.97 7.46
CA LYS A 37 1.00 20.80 7.98
C LYS A 37 -0.28 20.64 7.16
N LEU A 38 -0.16 20.47 5.85
CA LEU A 38 -1.31 20.21 4.98
C LEU A 38 -1.94 18.85 5.34
N TYR A 39 -1.12 17.85 5.55
CA TYR A 39 -1.57 16.53 5.98
C TYR A 39 -2.30 16.58 7.34
N LEU A 40 -1.69 17.19 8.36
CA LEU A 40 -2.33 17.30 9.69
C LEU A 40 -3.69 18.01 9.60
N LYS A 41 -3.80 19.08 8.80
CA LYS A 41 -5.09 19.74 8.54
C LYS A 41 -6.09 18.82 7.83
N SER A 42 -5.63 17.94 6.95
CA SER A 42 -6.52 16.98 6.32
C SER A 42 -7.09 15.98 7.33
N LEU A 43 -6.26 15.49 8.27
CA LEU A 43 -6.75 14.63 9.37
C LEU A 43 -7.78 15.36 10.25
N GLU A 44 -7.54 16.62 10.60
CA GLU A 44 -8.53 17.43 11.33
C GLU A 44 -9.85 17.57 10.56
N SER A 45 -9.77 17.74 9.23
CA SER A 45 -10.96 17.82 8.37
C SER A 45 -11.74 16.51 8.28
N LEU A 46 -11.07 15.38 8.50
CA LEU A 46 -11.69 14.05 8.60
C LEU A 46 -12.28 13.75 10.00
N GLY A 47 -12.10 14.67 10.96
CA GLY A 47 -12.62 14.53 12.31
C GLY A 47 -11.63 13.98 13.33
N VAL A 48 -10.35 13.80 12.97
CA VAL A 48 -9.30 13.38 13.91
C VAL A 48 -8.85 14.58 14.74
N ASN A 49 -9.10 14.58 16.05
CA ASN A 49 -8.64 15.63 16.94
C ASN A 49 -7.16 15.45 17.26
N LEU A 50 -6.30 16.31 16.69
CA LEU A 50 -4.85 16.22 16.88
C LEU A 50 -4.37 16.43 18.32
N LYS A 51 -5.19 17.04 19.19
CA LYS A 51 -4.82 17.27 20.60
C LYS A 51 -5.06 16.06 21.49
N ASP A 52 -5.98 15.21 21.08
CA ASP A 52 -6.39 14.02 21.84
C ASP A 52 -5.72 12.75 21.34
N ASN A 53 -4.95 12.85 20.25
CA ASN A 53 -4.28 11.72 19.61
C ASN A 53 -2.76 11.91 19.59
N ASP A 54 -2.01 10.86 19.90
CA ASP A 54 -0.54 10.83 19.79
C ASP A 54 -0.15 10.59 18.33
N ILE A 55 0.29 11.64 17.64
CA ILE A 55 0.71 11.55 16.24
C ILE A 55 2.22 11.67 16.16
N ARG A 56 2.85 10.66 15.55
CA ARG A 56 4.30 10.57 15.38
C ARG A 56 4.65 10.39 13.92
N PHE A 57 5.70 11.08 13.48
CA PHE A 57 6.36 10.85 12.20
C PHE A 57 7.62 10.05 12.48
N VAL A 58 7.66 8.83 11.97
CA VAL A 58 8.77 7.89 12.11
C VAL A 58 9.47 7.78 10.77
N GLU A 59 10.78 7.99 10.74
CA GLU A 59 11.57 7.92 9.51
C GLU A 59 11.49 6.51 8.92
N ASP A 60 11.09 6.44 7.66
CA ASP A 60 10.97 5.21 6.88
C ASP A 60 11.16 5.50 5.39
N ASP A 61 12.24 5.00 4.83
CA ASP A 61 12.56 5.13 3.42
C ASP A 61 11.83 4.05 2.62
N TRP A 62 11.08 4.51 1.63
CA TRP A 62 10.30 3.62 0.79
C TRP A 62 11.01 3.29 -0.53
N GLU A 63 10.97 2.03 -0.93
CA GLU A 63 11.47 1.59 -2.24
C GLU A 63 10.57 0.53 -2.90
N SER A 64 10.58 0.52 -4.21
CA SER A 64 9.95 -0.50 -5.04
C SER A 64 10.84 -0.86 -6.22
N PRO A 65 11.58 -1.98 -6.13
CA PRO A 65 12.41 -2.44 -7.23
C PRO A 65 11.64 -2.67 -8.53
N THR A 66 10.41 -3.19 -8.45
CA THR A 66 9.55 -3.42 -9.63
C THR A 66 9.22 -2.13 -10.38
N LEU A 67 9.05 -1.03 -9.67
CA LEU A 67 8.77 0.28 -10.24
C LEU A 67 10.05 1.08 -10.54
N GLY A 68 11.22 0.57 -10.17
CA GLY A 68 12.46 1.33 -10.21
C GLY A 68 12.35 2.66 -9.46
N ALA A 69 11.64 2.64 -8.33
CA ALA A 69 11.28 3.81 -7.56
C ALA A 69 11.78 3.72 -6.13
N TRP A 70 12.22 4.85 -5.59
CA TRP A 70 12.55 4.99 -4.17
C TRP A 70 12.40 6.44 -3.72
N GLY A 71 12.25 6.63 -2.42
CA GLY A 71 12.15 7.95 -1.83
C GLY A 71 12.41 7.94 -0.34
N LEU A 72 12.84 9.09 0.18
CA LEU A 72 12.93 9.35 1.61
C LEU A 72 11.53 9.56 2.16
N GLY A 73 11.26 9.08 3.37
CA GLY A 73 9.90 9.20 3.88
C GLY A 73 9.72 9.05 5.37
N TRP A 74 8.47 9.04 5.75
CA TRP A 74 8.00 8.80 7.11
C TRP A 74 6.73 7.99 7.12
N GLU A 75 6.65 7.05 8.03
CA GLU A 75 5.38 6.52 8.49
C GLU A 75 4.72 7.52 9.45
N VAL A 76 3.44 7.75 9.33
CA VAL A 76 2.67 8.50 10.31
C VAL A 76 1.88 7.56 11.18
N TRP A 77 2.23 7.54 12.44
CA TRP A 77 1.60 6.73 13.47
C TRP A 77 0.62 7.57 14.28
N CYS A 78 -0.58 7.04 14.48
CA CYS A 78 -1.59 7.64 15.35
C CYS A 78 -1.97 6.62 16.42
N ASN A 79 -1.75 6.97 17.70
CA ASN A 79 -2.03 6.10 18.84
C ASN A 79 -1.38 4.70 18.73
N GLY A 80 -0.19 4.62 18.17
CA GLY A 80 0.53 3.35 18.00
C GLY A 80 0.12 2.54 16.78
N MET A 81 -0.68 3.09 15.88
CA MET A 81 -1.07 2.48 14.60
C MET A 81 -0.61 3.37 13.45
N GLU A 82 0.15 2.80 12.50
CA GLU A 82 0.48 3.48 11.25
C GLU A 82 -0.79 3.75 10.45
N VAL A 83 -1.00 4.99 10.02
CA VAL A 83 -2.20 5.41 9.29
C VAL A 83 -1.90 5.98 7.92
N THR A 84 -0.66 6.40 7.67
CA THR A 84 -0.27 7.06 6.43
C THR A 84 1.22 6.90 6.18
N GLN A 85 1.60 6.74 4.93
CA GLN A 85 2.96 6.79 4.45
C GLN A 85 3.20 8.09 3.70
N PHE A 86 4.31 8.78 4.00
CA PHE A 86 4.84 9.88 3.23
C PHE A 86 6.05 9.43 2.42
N THR A 87 6.14 9.85 1.17
CA THR A 87 7.31 9.56 0.33
C THR A 87 7.71 10.78 -0.47
N TYR A 88 8.97 11.18 -0.33
CA TYR A 88 9.60 12.18 -1.20
C TYR A 88 10.35 11.44 -2.29
N PHE A 89 9.71 11.24 -3.42
CA PHE A 89 10.29 10.47 -4.53
C PHE A 89 11.57 11.10 -5.05
N GLN A 90 12.64 10.32 -4.95
CA GLN A 90 13.95 10.65 -5.51
C GLN A 90 14.08 10.09 -6.93
N GLN A 91 13.49 8.91 -7.17
CA GLN A 91 13.56 8.23 -8.46
C GLN A 91 12.25 7.49 -8.74
N VAL A 92 11.82 7.45 -10.01
CA VAL A 92 10.69 6.65 -10.50
C VAL A 92 11.01 6.14 -11.89
N GLY A 93 10.81 4.84 -12.12
CA GLY A 93 11.15 4.21 -13.41
C GLY A 93 12.64 4.26 -13.75
N GLY A 94 13.51 4.28 -12.74
CA GLY A 94 14.94 4.45 -12.92
C GLY A 94 15.39 5.88 -13.31
N ILE A 95 14.46 6.86 -13.26
CA ILE A 95 14.71 8.26 -13.65
C ILE A 95 14.60 9.15 -12.42
N ASP A 96 15.61 9.99 -12.19
CA ASP A 96 15.62 10.94 -11.06
C ASP A 96 14.47 11.94 -11.16
N CYS A 97 13.81 12.17 -10.03
CA CYS A 97 12.71 13.10 -9.92
C CYS A 97 13.20 14.55 -9.77
N ASN A 98 13.02 15.34 -10.80
CA ASN A 98 13.32 16.77 -10.76
C ASN A 98 12.14 17.60 -11.30
N PRO A 99 11.45 18.40 -10.48
CA PRO A 99 11.61 18.52 -9.02
C PRO A 99 11.13 17.26 -8.27
N VAL A 100 11.62 17.10 -7.03
CA VAL A 100 11.14 16.06 -6.11
C VAL A 100 9.65 16.24 -5.86
N SER A 101 8.90 15.15 -5.89
CA SER A 101 7.49 15.12 -5.55
C SER A 101 7.27 14.55 -4.16
N GLY A 102 6.30 15.09 -3.43
CA GLY A 102 5.83 14.53 -2.18
C GLY A 102 4.56 13.74 -2.41
N GLU A 103 4.54 12.50 -1.95
CA GLU A 103 3.36 11.65 -1.93
C GLU A 103 2.86 11.49 -0.50
N ILE A 104 1.54 11.42 -0.36
CA ILE A 104 0.86 11.09 0.88
C ILE A 104 -0.08 9.93 0.58
N THR A 105 0.18 8.77 1.16
CA THR A 105 -0.63 7.57 1.00
C THR A 105 -1.41 7.30 2.27
N TYR A 106 -2.70 7.61 2.26
CA TYR A 106 -3.62 7.40 3.38
C TYR A 106 -4.12 5.96 3.40
N GLY A 107 -3.98 5.26 4.53
CA GLY A 107 -4.61 3.96 4.78
C GLY A 107 -6.05 4.17 5.26
N LEU A 108 -7.02 3.97 4.36
CA LEU A 108 -8.41 4.42 4.60
C LEU A 108 -9.10 3.66 5.74
N GLU A 109 -8.87 2.35 5.86
CA GLU A 109 -9.45 1.55 6.91
C GLU A 109 -8.96 1.99 8.29
N ARG A 110 -7.66 2.22 8.43
CA ARG A 110 -7.06 2.64 9.71
C ARG A 110 -7.54 4.03 10.11
N ILE A 111 -7.68 4.94 9.17
CA ILE A 111 -8.27 6.26 9.42
C ILE A 111 -9.76 6.13 9.78
N ALA A 112 -10.51 5.26 9.10
CA ALA A 112 -11.90 4.99 9.42
C ALA A 112 -12.06 4.40 10.83
N MET A 113 -11.16 3.51 11.25
CA MET A 113 -11.13 2.99 12.62
C MET A 113 -10.96 4.13 13.64
N LEU A 114 -10.05 5.08 13.40
CA LEU A 114 -9.85 6.24 14.28
C LEU A 114 -11.10 7.13 14.34
N VAL A 115 -11.67 7.46 13.18
CA VAL A 115 -12.84 8.36 13.09
C VAL A 115 -14.09 7.73 13.72
N GLN A 116 -14.24 6.40 13.60
CA GLN A 116 -15.39 5.67 14.11
C GLN A 116 -15.15 5.06 15.51
N ASP A 117 -13.97 5.28 16.12
CA ASP A 117 -13.56 4.67 17.40
C ASP A 117 -13.73 3.14 17.41
N LYS A 118 -13.23 2.48 16.36
CA LYS A 118 -13.25 1.02 16.22
C LYS A 118 -11.89 0.43 16.54
N LYS A 119 -11.88 -0.71 17.23
CA LYS A 119 -10.65 -1.44 17.57
C LYS A 119 -10.34 -2.57 16.59
N ASN A 120 -11.36 -3.02 15.85
CA ASN A 120 -11.24 -4.07 14.85
C ASN A 120 -11.70 -3.50 13.50
N ILE A 121 -10.92 -3.77 12.47
CA ILE A 121 -11.18 -3.30 11.11
C ILE A 121 -12.53 -3.81 10.57
N PHE A 122 -12.92 -5.03 10.93
CA PHE A 122 -14.18 -5.64 10.50
C PHE A 122 -15.42 -5.00 11.11
N ASP A 123 -15.26 -4.21 12.17
CA ASP A 123 -16.35 -3.49 12.85
C ASP A 123 -16.60 -2.08 12.26
N ILE A 124 -15.82 -1.66 11.27
CA ILE A 124 -16.01 -0.38 10.57
C ILE A 124 -17.39 -0.40 9.90
N VAL A 125 -18.20 0.62 10.14
CA VAL A 125 -19.47 0.82 9.42
C VAL A 125 -19.14 1.27 8.01
N TRP A 126 -19.49 0.42 7.03
CA TRP A 126 -19.18 0.63 5.62
C TRP A 126 -20.26 1.38 4.87
N SER A 127 -21.52 1.09 5.16
CA SER A 127 -22.65 1.67 4.47
C SER A 127 -23.61 2.43 5.38
N ASN A 128 -24.42 3.31 4.80
CA ASN A 128 -25.50 4.00 5.51
C ASN A 128 -26.62 3.06 5.98
N CYS A 129 -26.65 1.82 5.48
CA CYS A 129 -27.60 0.79 5.89
C CYS A 129 -27.12 0.02 7.14
N GLY A 130 -25.89 0.28 7.58
CA GLY A 130 -25.31 -0.35 8.74
C GLY A 130 -24.46 -1.59 8.47
N ASP A 131 -24.25 -1.94 7.19
CA ASP A 131 -23.33 -3.02 6.83
C ASP A 131 -21.92 -2.68 7.34
N THR A 132 -21.24 -3.67 7.89
CA THR A 132 -19.87 -3.53 8.36
C THR A 132 -18.86 -3.89 7.26
N TYR A 133 -17.60 -3.49 7.44
CA TYR A 133 -16.49 -3.93 6.59
C TYR A 133 -16.39 -5.48 6.61
N GLY A 134 -16.64 -6.09 7.75
CA GLY A 134 -16.67 -7.54 7.90
C GLY A 134 -17.75 -8.22 7.08
N ASP A 135 -18.94 -7.66 7.00
CA ASP A 135 -20.03 -8.23 6.21
C ASP A 135 -19.69 -8.34 4.72
N ILE A 136 -18.79 -7.47 4.23
CA ILE A 136 -18.44 -7.38 2.81
C ILE A 136 -17.11 -8.09 2.50
N PHE A 137 -16.08 -7.93 3.34
CA PHE A 137 -14.71 -8.30 2.99
C PHE A 137 -14.14 -9.46 3.81
N LEU A 138 -14.73 -9.84 4.95
CA LEU A 138 -14.16 -10.87 5.84
C LEU A 138 -14.02 -12.23 5.13
N GLU A 139 -15.03 -12.64 4.39
CA GLU A 139 -14.99 -13.93 3.67
C GLU A 139 -13.89 -13.96 2.60
N ASN A 140 -13.71 -12.84 1.88
CA ASN A 140 -12.62 -12.71 0.92
C ASN A 140 -11.25 -12.80 1.61
N GLU A 141 -11.09 -12.13 2.75
CA GLU A 141 -9.85 -12.14 3.53
C GLU A 141 -9.52 -13.55 4.02
N ILE A 142 -10.52 -14.27 4.53
CA ILE A 142 -10.37 -15.66 4.98
C ILE A 142 -9.93 -16.57 3.83
N GLN A 143 -10.62 -16.53 2.70
CA GLN A 143 -10.32 -17.41 1.57
C GLN A 143 -8.96 -17.11 0.94
N GLN A 144 -8.58 -15.83 0.79
CA GLN A 144 -7.28 -15.46 0.27
C GLN A 144 -6.14 -15.85 1.24
N SER A 145 -6.36 -15.71 2.54
CA SER A 145 -5.38 -16.14 3.55
C SER A 145 -5.17 -17.65 3.50
N TYR A 146 -6.24 -18.44 3.42
CA TYR A 146 -6.11 -19.90 3.26
C TYR A 146 -5.39 -20.27 1.96
N TYR A 147 -5.71 -19.59 0.86
CA TYR A 147 -4.99 -19.83 -0.38
C TYR A 147 -3.51 -19.54 -0.24
N ASN A 148 -3.14 -18.37 0.27
CA ASN A 148 -1.75 -17.93 0.31
C ASN A 148 -0.89 -18.75 1.28
N PHE A 149 -1.44 -19.13 2.45
CA PHE A 149 -0.64 -19.75 3.52
C PHE A 149 -0.78 -21.26 3.61
N ASP A 150 -1.90 -21.84 3.17
CA ASP A 150 -2.16 -23.25 3.38
C ASP A 150 -2.23 -24.06 2.07
N PHE A 151 -2.79 -23.48 1.01
CA PHE A 151 -3.16 -24.23 -0.20
C PHE A 151 -2.45 -23.81 -1.48
N ALA A 152 -1.66 -22.75 -1.47
CA ALA A 152 -0.96 -22.29 -2.66
C ALA A 152 0.02 -23.36 -3.18
N ASN A 153 -0.06 -23.67 -4.47
CA ASN A 153 0.87 -24.57 -5.13
C ASN A 153 2.13 -23.77 -5.53
N THR A 154 3.18 -23.87 -4.72
CA THR A 154 4.43 -23.14 -4.90
C THR A 154 5.13 -23.44 -6.23
N GLU A 155 5.07 -24.68 -6.73
CA GLU A 155 5.65 -25.02 -8.03
C GLU A 155 4.88 -24.36 -9.18
N PHE A 156 3.56 -24.33 -9.10
CA PHE A 156 2.72 -23.62 -10.06
C PHE A 156 3.01 -22.10 -10.05
N ILE A 157 3.12 -21.50 -8.88
CA ILE A 157 3.41 -20.06 -8.73
C ILE A 157 4.79 -19.75 -9.29
N LYS A 158 5.82 -20.55 -8.95
CA LYS A 158 7.18 -20.41 -9.47
C LYS A 158 7.24 -20.51 -11.00
N SER A 159 6.59 -21.53 -11.58
CA SER A 159 6.53 -21.72 -13.03
C SER A 159 5.87 -20.52 -13.75
N ASN A 160 4.81 -19.96 -13.16
CA ASN A 160 4.16 -18.77 -13.70
C ASN A 160 5.05 -17.51 -13.57
N PHE A 161 5.75 -17.36 -12.46
CA PHE A 161 6.75 -16.29 -12.31
C PHE A 161 7.78 -16.34 -13.42
N GLU A 162 8.47 -17.49 -13.59
CA GLU A 162 9.51 -17.68 -14.61
C GLU A 162 8.97 -17.45 -16.03
N SER A 163 7.74 -17.92 -16.30
CA SER A 163 7.08 -17.73 -17.59
C SER A 163 6.76 -16.28 -17.89
N CYS A 164 6.24 -15.56 -16.89
CA CYS A 164 5.93 -14.13 -17.04
C CYS A 164 7.19 -13.29 -17.18
N GLU A 165 8.26 -13.59 -16.45
CA GLU A 165 9.56 -12.91 -16.57
C GLU A 165 10.14 -13.09 -17.96
N LYS A 166 10.17 -14.32 -18.47
CA LYS A 166 10.68 -14.64 -19.81
C LYS A 166 9.87 -13.93 -20.90
N GLU A 167 8.55 -13.97 -20.80
CA GLU A 167 7.67 -13.32 -21.77
C GLU A 167 7.82 -11.80 -21.74
N SER A 168 7.95 -11.20 -20.54
CA SER A 168 8.19 -9.76 -20.42
C SER A 168 9.48 -9.34 -21.13
N LYS A 169 10.58 -10.06 -20.91
CA LYS A 169 11.86 -9.82 -21.60
C LYS A 169 11.73 -9.91 -23.12
N PHE A 170 11.08 -10.95 -23.63
CA PHE A 170 10.84 -11.13 -25.07
C PHE A 170 10.02 -9.97 -25.67
N LEU A 171 8.97 -9.53 -24.98
CA LEU A 171 8.12 -8.43 -25.44
C LEU A 171 8.87 -7.08 -25.47
N ILE A 172 9.76 -6.84 -24.50
CA ILE A 172 10.65 -5.66 -24.48
C ILE A 172 11.55 -5.65 -25.73
N GLU A 173 12.16 -6.79 -26.07
CA GLU A 173 12.99 -6.91 -27.28
C GLU A 173 12.19 -6.61 -28.56
N LYS A 174 10.88 -6.91 -28.55
CA LYS A 174 9.97 -6.59 -29.66
C LYS A 174 9.39 -5.18 -29.63
N ARG A 175 9.80 -4.35 -28.65
CA ARG A 175 9.29 -2.98 -28.41
C ARG A 175 7.78 -2.93 -28.17
N LEU A 176 7.28 -3.95 -27.48
CA LEU A 176 5.89 -4.07 -27.08
C LEU A 176 5.76 -3.77 -25.56
N GLU A 177 6.00 -2.52 -25.20
CA GLU A 177 6.18 -2.09 -23.82
C GLU A 177 4.92 -2.33 -22.95
N ILE A 178 3.73 -2.09 -23.49
CA ILE A 178 2.46 -2.24 -22.74
C ILE A 178 2.23 -3.71 -22.33
N PRO A 179 2.20 -4.70 -23.24
CA PRO A 179 2.07 -6.10 -22.82
C PRO A 179 3.28 -6.61 -22.02
N ALA A 180 4.50 -6.07 -22.27
CA ALA A 180 5.66 -6.40 -21.44
C ALA A 180 5.46 -5.99 -19.99
N TYR A 181 4.95 -4.78 -19.76
CA TYR A 181 4.66 -4.27 -18.42
C TYR A 181 3.56 -5.08 -17.72
N GLU A 182 2.51 -5.48 -18.44
CA GLU A 182 1.49 -6.39 -17.88
C GLU A 182 2.09 -7.72 -17.37
N LYS A 183 3.04 -8.29 -18.14
CA LYS A 183 3.73 -9.51 -17.72
C LYS A 183 4.66 -9.27 -16.53
N CYS A 184 5.33 -8.12 -16.49
CA CYS A 184 6.15 -7.72 -15.35
C CYS A 184 5.33 -7.61 -14.06
N ILE A 185 4.16 -6.98 -14.10
CA ILE A 185 3.26 -6.89 -12.95
C ILE A 185 2.81 -8.29 -12.49
N LYS A 186 2.49 -9.20 -13.43
CA LYS A 186 2.13 -10.57 -13.09
C LYS A 186 3.30 -11.34 -12.46
N ALA A 187 4.52 -11.14 -12.98
CA ALA A 187 5.71 -11.73 -12.37
C ALA A 187 5.91 -11.21 -10.94
N SER A 188 5.79 -9.91 -10.71
CA SER A 188 5.86 -9.32 -9.36
C SER A 188 4.79 -9.89 -8.43
N HIS A 189 3.56 -10.06 -8.90
CA HIS A 189 2.50 -10.69 -8.12
C HIS A 189 2.84 -12.13 -7.71
N TYR A 190 3.33 -12.95 -8.64
CA TYR A 190 3.74 -14.32 -8.32
C TYR A 190 4.95 -14.37 -7.40
N PHE A 191 5.88 -13.43 -7.53
CA PHE A 191 7.02 -13.32 -6.62
C PHE A 191 6.55 -13.05 -5.18
N ASN A 192 5.66 -12.10 -5.00
CA ASN A 192 5.10 -11.77 -3.67
C ASN A 192 4.29 -12.91 -3.03
N LEU A 193 3.79 -13.87 -3.84
CA LEU A 193 3.13 -15.07 -3.32
C LEU A 193 4.12 -16.18 -2.92
N LEU A 194 5.39 -16.07 -3.36
CA LEU A 194 6.45 -17.02 -3.03
C LEU A 194 7.25 -16.60 -1.79
N ASP A 195 7.29 -15.30 -1.50
CA ASP A 195 8.01 -14.71 -0.39
C ASP A 195 7.18 -14.78 0.91
#